data_3b1ba758ed23312c3f6b7318c63142db
#
_entry.id   3b1ba758ed23312c3f6b7318c63142db
#
_cell.length_a   1.000
_cell.length_b   1.000
_cell.length_c   1.000
_cell.angle_alpha   90.00
_cell.angle_beta   90.00
_cell.angle_gamma   90.00
#
_symmetry.space_group_name_H-M   'P 1'
#
loop_
_entity.id
_entity.type
_entity.pdbx_description
1 polymer ?
#
loop_
_entity_poly.entity_id
_entity_poly.type
_entity_poly.pdbx_seq_one_letter_code
_entity_poly.pdbx_strand_id
1 'polypeptide(L)'
;MEDRLIVTASPHIREASTTRGLMGNVVIALLPAVLAAGLIFGVQAIVLVAVTTLACVAFEYLYEMLLKKPNTVGYLSAVVTGIILALNMPVGMPLWIAVVGAFVAIVITKQLFGGLGYNFANPALVGRIVLFLGFTSRMTAYVYPDMAVDALASATPLAVADKASLSLLDMFLGLHGGMMGEVCVLAILLGFAYLVATKTIQATIPVTIVATVFVLTALNTGSPYTALIECMSGGLLFGSVFMATDYVTSPFTPKGKLFYGVFIGLITFLIRHFGSMNEGMSYAILLGNLMTPWFNAWGHQTPLGYKKPKKAKKGGAE
;
A
#
# COMPACT_ATOMS: atom_id res chain seq x y z
N MET A 1 -50.77 7.31 -25.43
CA MET A 1 -49.55 6.78 -24.81
C MET A 1 -49.65 7.13 -23.34
N GLU A 2 -49.86 6.13 -22.48
CA GLU A 2 -49.86 6.35 -21.05
C GLU A 2 -48.42 6.66 -20.62
N ASP A 3 -48.15 7.88 -20.17
CA ASP A 3 -46.93 8.29 -19.51
C ASP A 3 -46.79 7.51 -18.19
N ARG A 4 -46.27 6.30 -18.25
CA ARG A 4 -45.96 5.54 -17.04
C ARG A 4 -44.72 6.15 -16.37
N LEU A 5 -44.94 6.76 -15.21
CA LEU A 5 -43.83 7.19 -14.34
C LEU A 5 -43.00 5.98 -13.93
N ILE A 6 -41.72 5.99 -14.29
CA ILE A 6 -40.76 4.96 -13.87
C ILE A 6 -40.35 5.28 -12.44
N VAL A 7 -40.82 4.48 -11.49
CA VAL A 7 -40.39 4.57 -10.09
C VAL A 7 -39.21 3.61 -9.92
N THR A 8 -38.05 4.17 -9.62
CA THR A 8 -36.84 3.39 -9.31
C THR A 8 -36.51 3.48 -7.83
N ALA A 9 -35.94 2.42 -7.26
CA ALA A 9 -35.43 2.46 -5.89
C ALA A 9 -34.25 3.44 -5.79
N SER A 10 -34.17 4.18 -4.66
CA SER A 10 -33.02 5.05 -4.39
C SER A 10 -31.72 4.23 -4.24
N PRO A 11 -30.56 4.77 -4.63
CA PRO A 11 -30.33 6.14 -5.12
C PRO A 11 -30.67 6.28 -6.60
N HIS A 12 -31.33 7.39 -6.96
CA HIS A 12 -31.70 7.72 -8.35
C HIS A 12 -30.51 8.26 -9.16
N ILE A 13 -29.52 8.87 -8.49
CA ILE A 13 -28.30 9.39 -9.09
C ILE A 13 -27.17 8.44 -8.71
N ARG A 14 -26.48 7.88 -9.71
CA ARG A 14 -25.34 6.98 -9.53
C ARG A 14 -24.14 7.54 -10.28
N GLU A 15 -22.96 7.43 -9.67
CA GLU A 15 -21.71 7.71 -10.35
C GLU A 15 -21.42 6.61 -11.40
N ALA A 16 -20.86 7.02 -12.53
CA ALA A 16 -20.52 6.08 -13.62
C ALA A 16 -19.27 5.22 -13.33
N SER A 17 -18.57 5.46 -12.21
CA SER A 17 -17.40 4.71 -11.84
C SER A 17 -17.73 3.25 -11.51
N THR A 18 -16.99 2.33 -12.10
CA THR A 18 -17.12 0.89 -11.86
C THR A 18 -15.92 0.36 -11.09
N THR A 19 -16.10 -0.72 -10.33
CA THR A 19 -14.99 -1.39 -9.61
C THR A 19 -13.86 -1.78 -10.57
N ARG A 20 -14.19 -2.29 -11.75
CA ARG A 20 -13.22 -2.63 -12.80
C ARG A 20 -12.46 -1.38 -13.28
N GLY A 21 -13.13 -0.26 -13.45
CA GLY A 21 -12.50 1.00 -13.87
C GLY A 21 -11.53 1.52 -12.81
N LEU A 22 -11.93 1.52 -11.53
CA LEU A 22 -11.07 1.93 -10.43
C LEU A 22 -9.83 1.04 -10.29
N MET A 23 -10.00 -0.29 -10.34
CA MET A 23 -8.86 -1.22 -10.30
C MET A 23 -7.98 -1.10 -11.55
N GLY A 24 -8.58 -0.85 -12.72
CA GLY A 24 -7.86 -0.55 -13.95
C GLY A 24 -6.96 0.68 -13.83
N ASN A 25 -7.45 1.77 -13.21
CA ASN A 25 -6.65 2.95 -12.94
C ASN A 25 -5.44 2.64 -12.03
N VAL A 26 -5.64 1.78 -11.02
CA VAL A 26 -4.52 1.36 -10.15
C VAL A 26 -3.49 0.54 -10.94
N VAL A 27 -3.93 -0.36 -11.83
CA VAL A 27 -3.01 -1.10 -12.71
C VAL A 27 -2.20 -0.14 -13.59
N ILE A 28 -2.84 0.85 -14.22
CA ILE A 28 -2.17 1.85 -15.05
C ILE A 28 -1.16 2.65 -14.21
N ALA A 29 -1.53 3.04 -13.00
CA ALA A 29 -0.65 3.77 -12.08
C ALA A 29 0.58 2.96 -11.61
N LEU A 30 0.48 1.63 -11.59
CA LEU A 30 1.58 0.72 -11.26
C LEU A 30 2.52 0.46 -12.45
N LEU A 31 2.09 0.71 -13.70
CA LEU A 31 2.91 0.45 -14.89
C LEU A 31 4.25 1.20 -14.88
N PRO A 32 4.35 2.49 -14.50
CA PRO A 32 5.64 3.16 -14.40
C PRO A 32 6.61 2.44 -13.45
N ALA A 33 6.12 1.92 -12.31
CA ALA A 33 6.94 1.19 -11.36
C ALA A 33 7.38 -0.17 -11.91
N VAL A 34 6.51 -0.89 -12.63
CA VAL A 34 6.85 -2.15 -13.32
C VAL A 34 7.87 -1.91 -14.43
N LEU A 35 7.72 -0.85 -15.22
CA LEU A 35 8.66 -0.49 -16.27
C LEU A 35 10.03 -0.09 -15.68
N ALA A 36 10.04 0.72 -14.61
CA ALA A 36 11.27 1.08 -13.91
C ALA A 36 11.98 -0.17 -13.35
N ALA A 37 11.24 -1.10 -12.72
CA ALA A 37 11.80 -2.36 -12.24
C ALA A 37 12.40 -3.19 -13.38
N GLY A 38 11.73 -3.25 -14.54
CA GLY A 38 12.23 -3.94 -15.73
C GLY A 38 13.50 -3.30 -16.32
N LEU A 39 13.58 -1.97 -16.32
CA LEU A 39 14.74 -1.23 -16.83
C LEU A 39 15.94 -1.33 -15.87
N ILE A 40 15.71 -1.29 -14.56
CA ILE A 40 16.75 -1.30 -13.54
C ILE A 40 17.27 -2.73 -13.28
N PHE A 41 16.37 -3.69 -13.14
CA PHE A 41 16.71 -5.08 -12.74
C PHE A 41 16.59 -6.09 -13.89
N GLY A 42 16.23 -5.64 -15.08
CA GLY A 42 16.17 -6.49 -16.27
C GLY A 42 14.95 -7.43 -16.34
N VAL A 43 15.05 -8.43 -17.22
CA VAL A 43 13.95 -9.34 -17.55
C VAL A 43 13.45 -10.16 -16.35
N GLN A 44 14.32 -10.46 -15.39
CA GLN A 44 13.95 -11.23 -14.19
C GLN A 44 12.84 -10.53 -13.38
N ALA A 45 12.89 -9.20 -13.28
CA ALA A 45 11.84 -8.42 -12.61
C ALA A 45 10.49 -8.59 -13.32
N ILE A 46 10.48 -8.51 -14.64
CA ILE A 46 9.25 -8.66 -15.44
C ILE A 46 8.68 -10.08 -15.29
N VAL A 47 9.54 -11.10 -15.32
CA VAL A 47 9.13 -12.50 -15.13
C VAL A 47 8.53 -12.70 -13.74
N LEU A 48 9.16 -12.15 -12.69
CA LEU A 48 8.64 -12.24 -11.32
C LEU A 48 7.27 -11.56 -11.18
N VAL A 49 7.10 -10.37 -11.75
CA VAL A 49 5.80 -9.67 -11.77
C VAL A 49 4.75 -10.48 -12.53
N ALA A 50 5.08 -11.02 -13.70
CA ALA A 50 4.16 -11.81 -14.49
C ALA A 50 3.73 -13.09 -13.77
N VAL A 51 4.68 -13.87 -13.25
CA VAL A 51 4.39 -15.13 -12.54
C VAL A 51 3.55 -14.89 -11.29
N THR A 52 3.92 -13.89 -10.48
CA THR A 52 3.16 -13.57 -9.25
C THR A 52 1.74 -13.11 -9.57
N THR A 53 1.59 -12.28 -10.58
CA THR A 53 0.27 -11.79 -11.00
C THR A 53 -0.59 -12.92 -11.56
N LEU A 54 -0.03 -13.77 -12.41
CA LEU A 54 -0.74 -14.93 -12.94
C LEU A 54 -1.12 -15.92 -11.82
N ALA A 55 -0.24 -16.15 -10.86
CA ALA A 55 -0.54 -16.99 -9.69
C ALA A 55 -1.70 -16.42 -8.87
N CYS A 56 -1.74 -15.11 -8.61
CA CYS A 56 -2.85 -14.47 -7.92
C CYS A 56 -4.17 -14.65 -8.66
N VAL A 57 -4.18 -14.43 -9.96
CA VAL A 57 -5.38 -14.62 -10.81
C VAL A 57 -5.82 -16.08 -10.83
N ALA A 58 -4.87 -17.01 -10.96
CA ALA A 58 -5.16 -18.45 -10.96
C ALA A 58 -5.75 -18.90 -9.62
N PHE A 59 -5.19 -18.46 -8.47
CA PHE A 59 -5.73 -18.81 -7.15
C PHE A 59 -7.13 -18.23 -6.93
N GLU A 60 -7.41 -17.02 -7.38
CA GLU A 60 -8.75 -16.43 -7.28
C GLU A 60 -9.74 -17.25 -8.12
N TYR A 61 -9.42 -17.52 -9.37
CA TYR A 61 -10.25 -18.31 -10.27
C TYR A 61 -10.51 -19.75 -9.75
N LEU A 62 -9.44 -20.44 -9.32
CA LEU A 62 -9.54 -21.81 -8.79
C LEU A 62 -10.41 -21.87 -7.53
N TYR A 63 -10.21 -20.92 -6.60
CA TYR A 63 -10.99 -20.86 -5.37
C TYR A 63 -12.48 -20.64 -5.65
N GLU A 64 -12.81 -19.69 -6.54
CA GLU A 64 -14.18 -19.38 -6.92
C GLU A 64 -14.85 -20.56 -7.65
N MET A 65 -14.11 -21.25 -8.54
CA MET A 65 -14.56 -22.43 -9.24
C MET A 65 -14.84 -23.60 -8.28
N LEU A 66 -13.92 -23.87 -7.34
CA LEU A 66 -14.06 -24.98 -6.38
C LEU A 66 -15.24 -24.76 -5.44
N LEU A 67 -15.48 -23.53 -4.99
CA LEU A 67 -16.57 -23.19 -4.08
C LEU A 67 -17.85 -22.73 -4.79
N LYS A 68 -17.90 -22.82 -6.11
CA LYS A 68 -19.06 -22.42 -6.95
C LYS A 68 -19.50 -20.97 -6.66
N LYS A 69 -18.53 -20.08 -6.38
CA LYS A 69 -18.78 -18.65 -6.19
C LYS A 69 -18.87 -17.91 -7.54
N PRO A 70 -19.52 -16.74 -7.57
CA PRO A 70 -19.50 -15.90 -8.78
C PRO A 70 -18.08 -15.48 -9.13
N ASN A 71 -17.74 -15.49 -10.41
CA ASN A 71 -16.40 -15.14 -10.87
C ASN A 71 -16.14 -13.62 -10.71
N THR A 72 -15.14 -13.26 -9.91
CA THR A 72 -14.72 -11.87 -9.64
C THR A 72 -13.42 -11.47 -10.32
N VAL A 73 -12.74 -12.39 -11.01
CA VAL A 73 -11.47 -12.15 -11.71
C VAL A 73 -11.54 -10.95 -12.66
N GLY A 74 -12.69 -10.74 -13.30
CA GLY A 74 -12.93 -9.62 -14.22
C GLY A 74 -12.84 -8.23 -13.58
N TYR A 75 -12.86 -8.10 -12.24
CA TYR A 75 -12.70 -6.84 -11.53
C TYR A 75 -11.23 -6.39 -11.40
N LEU A 76 -10.27 -7.19 -11.86
CA LEU A 76 -8.81 -6.91 -11.85
C LEU A 76 -8.17 -6.79 -10.46
N SER A 77 -8.89 -7.09 -9.40
CA SER A 77 -8.36 -6.95 -8.04
C SER A 77 -7.22 -7.93 -7.73
N ALA A 78 -7.27 -9.17 -8.28
CA ALA A 78 -6.15 -10.12 -8.17
C ALA A 78 -4.92 -9.65 -8.95
N VAL A 79 -5.12 -8.98 -10.09
CA VAL A 79 -4.03 -8.40 -10.88
C VAL A 79 -3.32 -7.31 -10.08
N VAL A 80 -4.07 -6.38 -9.47
CA VAL A 80 -3.53 -5.33 -8.59
C VAL A 80 -2.76 -5.95 -7.43
N THR A 81 -3.36 -6.93 -6.73
CA THR A 81 -2.71 -7.63 -5.62
C THR A 81 -1.40 -8.30 -6.05
N GLY A 82 -1.39 -8.97 -7.21
CA GLY A 82 -0.22 -9.66 -7.75
C GLY A 82 0.91 -8.69 -8.10
N ILE A 83 0.61 -7.58 -8.78
CA ILE A 83 1.61 -6.57 -9.14
C ILE A 83 2.19 -5.92 -7.88
N ILE A 84 1.36 -5.50 -6.91
CA ILE A 84 1.83 -4.90 -5.66
C ILE A 84 2.69 -5.89 -4.87
N LEU A 85 2.27 -7.15 -4.76
CA LEU A 85 3.04 -8.19 -4.06
C LEU A 85 4.40 -8.41 -4.73
N ALA A 86 4.43 -8.53 -6.07
CA ALA A 86 5.67 -8.71 -6.83
C ALA A 86 6.63 -7.54 -6.63
N LEU A 87 6.15 -6.32 -6.75
CA LEU A 87 6.95 -5.11 -6.55
C LEU A 87 7.48 -4.96 -5.11
N ASN A 88 6.88 -5.65 -4.15
CA ASN A 88 7.36 -5.73 -2.77
C ASN A 88 8.34 -6.89 -2.49
N MET A 89 8.89 -7.51 -3.52
CA MET A 89 9.91 -8.56 -3.42
C MET A 89 11.22 -8.11 -4.09
N PRO A 90 12.39 -8.64 -3.64
CA PRO A 90 13.63 -8.45 -4.35
C PRO A 90 13.63 -9.27 -5.64
N VAL A 91 14.34 -8.80 -6.67
CA VAL A 91 14.39 -9.43 -8.00
C VAL A 91 14.92 -10.87 -7.97
N GLY A 92 15.85 -11.19 -7.05
CA GLY A 92 16.42 -12.52 -6.86
C GLY A 92 15.49 -13.53 -6.17
N MET A 93 14.21 -13.20 -5.95
CA MET A 93 13.28 -14.10 -5.29
C MET A 93 12.97 -15.33 -6.15
N PRO A 94 13.10 -16.56 -5.60
CA PRO A 94 12.66 -17.76 -6.29
C PRO A 94 11.17 -17.73 -6.61
N LEU A 95 10.78 -18.09 -7.82
CA LEU A 95 9.39 -17.99 -8.30
C LEU A 95 8.41 -18.78 -7.44
N TRP A 96 8.80 -19.94 -6.90
CA TRP A 96 7.94 -20.74 -6.04
C TRP A 96 7.59 -20.03 -4.73
N ILE A 97 8.51 -19.23 -4.16
CA ILE A 97 8.24 -18.43 -2.97
C ILE A 97 7.21 -17.32 -3.30
N ALA A 98 7.34 -16.70 -4.47
CA ALA A 98 6.36 -15.72 -4.95
C ALA A 98 4.96 -16.33 -5.10
N VAL A 99 4.87 -17.58 -5.58
CA VAL A 99 3.60 -18.34 -5.66
C VAL A 99 3.03 -18.61 -4.27
N VAL A 100 3.85 -18.95 -3.28
CA VAL A 100 3.40 -19.09 -1.86
C VAL A 100 2.84 -17.76 -1.35
N GLY A 101 3.51 -16.64 -1.62
CA GLY A 101 3.01 -15.30 -1.26
C GLY A 101 1.67 -14.97 -1.93
N ALA A 102 1.52 -15.31 -3.20
CA ALA A 102 0.27 -15.16 -3.94
C ALA A 102 -0.88 -15.99 -3.34
N PHE A 103 -0.59 -17.23 -2.93
CA PHE A 103 -1.56 -18.08 -2.22
C PHE A 103 -2.04 -17.45 -0.92
N VAL A 104 -1.10 -16.98 -0.08
CA VAL A 104 -1.44 -16.30 1.19
C VAL A 104 -2.26 -15.04 0.93
N ALA A 105 -1.85 -14.21 -0.02
CA ALA A 105 -2.53 -12.97 -0.34
C ALA A 105 -3.97 -13.21 -0.83
N ILE A 106 -4.17 -14.12 -1.77
CA ILE A 106 -5.47 -14.31 -2.41
C ILE A 106 -6.34 -15.28 -1.61
N VAL A 107 -5.85 -16.48 -1.29
CA VAL A 107 -6.71 -17.49 -0.66
C VAL A 107 -6.93 -17.14 0.80
N ILE A 108 -5.86 -16.96 1.56
CA ILE A 108 -5.98 -16.80 3.01
C ILE A 108 -6.52 -15.41 3.37
N THR A 109 -5.98 -14.34 2.79
CA THR A 109 -6.32 -12.97 3.24
C THR A 109 -7.58 -12.41 2.58
N LYS A 110 -7.87 -12.80 1.34
CA LYS A 110 -9.00 -12.25 0.58
C LYS A 110 -10.18 -13.21 0.48
N GLN A 111 -9.97 -14.40 -0.07
CA GLN A 111 -11.06 -15.31 -0.44
C GLN A 111 -11.71 -16.00 0.78
N LEU A 112 -10.95 -16.39 1.80
CA LEU A 112 -11.50 -17.00 3.03
C LEU A 112 -12.40 -16.04 3.79
N PHE A 113 -12.15 -14.73 3.73
CA PHE A 113 -12.98 -13.72 4.42
C PHE A 113 -14.21 -13.28 3.62
N GLY A 114 -14.41 -13.79 2.39
CA GLY A 114 -15.60 -13.49 1.59
C GLY A 114 -15.30 -12.93 0.19
N GLY A 115 -14.04 -12.68 -0.15
CA GLY A 115 -13.60 -12.17 -1.45
C GLY A 115 -13.45 -10.66 -1.49
N LEU A 116 -13.74 -10.06 -2.64
CA LEU A 116 -13.56 -8.62 -2.85
C LEU A 116 -14.41 -7.80 -1.86
N GLY A 117 -13.77 -6.91 -1.13
CA GLY A 117 -14.44 -5.99 -0.19
C GLY A 117 -14.56 -6.51 1.25
N TYR A 118 -14.18 -7.77 1.53
CA TYR A 118 -14.29 -8.38 2.85
C TYR A 118 -12.94 -8.67 3.53
N ASN A 119 -11.84 -8.30 2.90
CA ASN A 119 -10.50 -8.49 3.46
C ASN A 119 -10.28 -7.60 4.70
N PHE A 120 -9.73 -8.18 5.78
CA PHE A 120 -9.44 -7.46 7.04
C PHE A 120 -8.19 -6.57 6.95
N ALA A 121 -7.30 -6.87 6.03
CA ALA A 121 -6.09 -6.10 5.73
C ALA A 121 -5.80 -6.17 4.23
N ASN A 122 -4.88 -5.32 3.76
CA ASN A 122 -4.44 -5.36 2.36
C ASN A 122 -3.81 -6.73 2.03
N PRO A 123 -4.34 -7.48 1.02
CA PRO A 123 -3.89 -8.84 0.74
C PRO A 123 -2.42 -8.94 0.33
N ALA A 124 -1.94 -8.02 -0.51
CA ALA A 124 -0.54 -7.99 -0.92
C ALA A 124 0.41 -7.74 0.25
N LEU A 125 -0.03 -6.89 1.21
CA LEU A 125 0.71 -6.60 2.42
C LEU A 125 0.86 -7.83 3.32
N VAL A 126 -0.23 -8.56 3.56
CA VAL A 126 -0.19 -9.78 4.38
C VAL A 126 0.69 -10.84 3.71
N GLY A 127 0.56 -11.03 2.38
CA GLY A 127 1.44 -11.90 1.62
C GLY A 127 2.92 -11.54 1.81
N ARG A 128 3.28 -10.25 1.67
CA ARG A 128 4.64 -9.74 1.93
C ARG A 128 5.13 -10.05 3.34
N ILE A 129 4.31 -9.79 4.36
CA ILE A 129 4.70 -10.03 5.77
C ILE A 129 4.95 -11.51 6.02
N VAL A 130 4.10 -12.40 5.51
CA VAL A 130 4.29 -13.85 5.66
C VAL A 130 5.56 -14.30 4.95
N LEU A 131 5.84 -13.80 3.75
CA LEU A 131 7.09 -14.09 3.05
C LEU A 131 8.31 -13.57 3.81
N PHE A 132 8.22 -12.37 4.39
CA PHE A 132 9.31 -11.79 5.18
C PHE A 132 9.61 -12.61 6.43
N LEU A 133 8.58 -13.08 7.14
CA LEU A 133 8.75 -13.90 8.34
C LEU A 133 9.23 -15.33 8.02
N GLY A 134 8.70 -15.93 6.94
CA GLY A 134 9.05 -17.31 6.58
C GLY A 134 10.35 -17.45 5.80
N PHE A 135 10.71 -16.44 5.00
CA PHE A 135 11.86 -16.49 4.08
C PHE A 135 12.73 -15.23 4.20
N THR A 136 13.04 -14.80 5.44
CA THR A 136 13.75 -13.56 5.75
C THR A 136 15.03 -13.40 4.93
N SER A 137 15.88 -14.43 4.87
CA SER A 137 17.16 -14.38 4.15
C SER A 137 17.00 -14.12 2.65
N ARG A 138 15.91 -14.57 2.04
CA ARG A 138 15.59 -14.31 0.62
C ARG A 138 14.96 -12.94 0.43
N MET A 139 14.13 -12.50 1.37
CA MET A 139 13.48 -11.20 1.33
C MET A 139 14.43 -10.02 1.61
N THR A 140 15.56 -10.28 2.27
CA THR A 140 16.62 -9.28 2.55
C THR A 140 17.80 -9.36 1.59
N ALA A 141 17.79 -10.27 0.62
CA ALA A 141 18.82 -10.40 -0.41
C ALA A 141 18.57 -9.38 -1.53
N TYR A 142 19.03 -8.16 -1.32
CA TYR A 142 18.89 -7.09 -2.30
C TYR A 142 19.93 -7.22 -3.41
N VAL A 143 19.49 -7.01 -4.65
CA VAL A 143 20.34 -6.95 -5.83
C VAL A 143 20.52 -5.50 -6.21
N TYR A 144 21.75 -5.11 -6.52
CA TYR A 144 22.06 -3.77 -7.00
C TYR A 144 21.97 -3.72 -8.52
N PRO A 145 21.55 -2.60 -9.11
CA PRO A 145 21.62 -2.40 -10.55
C PRO A 145 23.09 -2.48 -11.01
N ASP A 146 23.35 -3.12 -12.15
CA ASP A 146 24.70 -3.26 -12.72
C ASP A 146 25.41 -1.92 -13.03
N MET A 147 24.68 -0.82 -12.98
CA MET A 147 25.19 0.54 -13.17
C MET A 147 25.79 1.20 -11.92
N ALA A 148 25.58 0.65 -10.74
CA ALA A 148 26.13 1.15 -9.47
C ALA A 148 27.44 0.47 -9.12
N VAL A 149 28.56 0.91 -9.72
CA VAL A 149 29.87 0.23 -9.70
C VAL A 149 30.55 0.24 -8.32
N ASP A 150 30.16 1.09 -7.37
CA ASP A 150 30.87 1.28 -6.09
C ASP A 150 30.00 1.14 -4.83
N ALA A 151 28.78 0.65 -4.92
CA ALA A 151 27.94 0.48 -3.74
C ALA A 151 28.28 -0.84 -3.02
N LEU A 152 28.61 -0.73 -1.74
CA LEU A 152 28.75 -1.87 -0.81
C LEU A 152 27.58 -2.84 -0.97
N ALA A 153 27.86 -4.03 -1.47
CA ALA A 153 26.91 -4.99 -2.03
C ALA A 153 25.93 -5.65 -1.03
N SER A 154 25.52 -5.01 0.06
CA SER A 154 24.68 -5.65 1.08
C SER A 154 23.74 -4.76 1.87
N ALA A 155 23.74 -3.44 1.73
CA ALA A 155 22.94 -2.57 2.59
C ALA A 155 21.98 -1.69 1.79
N THR A 156 20.67 -1.71 2.13
CA THR A 156 19.72 -0.71 1.63
C THR A 156 20.12 0.69 2.15
N PRO A 157 19.71 1.78 1.49
CA PRO A 157 19.95 3.14 1.98
C PRO A 157 19.53 3.37 3.43
N LEU A 158 18.53 2.62 3.93
CA LEU A 158 18.10 2.65 5.33
C LEU A 158 19.14 2.06 6.30
N ALA A 159 19.96 1.12 5.86
CA ALA A 159 20.98 0.47 6.68
C ALA A 159 22.33 1.19 6.65
N VAL A 160 22.50 2.19 5.78
CA VAL A 160 23.72 3.00 5.71
C VAL A 160 23.79 3.94 6.92
N ALA A 161 24.92 3.90 7.64
CA ALA A 161 25.11 4.70 8.85
C ALA A 161 25.20 6.21 8.54
N ASP A 162 25.95 6.57 7.49
CA ASP A 162 26.06 7.96 7.04
C ASP A 162 25.16 8.21 5.82
N LYS A 163 23.92 8.60 6.11
CA LYS A 163 22.91 8.91 5.08
C LYS A 163 23.21 10.23 4.35
N ALA A 164 24.08 11.08 4.91
CA ALA A 164 24.45 12.35 4.27
C ALA A 164 25.35 12.14 3.02
N SER A 165 25.99 10.99 2.90
CA SER A 165 26.80 10.61 1.74
C SER A 165 25.96 10.15 0.53
N LEU A 166 24.66 9.86 0.71
CA LEU A 166 23.79 9.36 -0.35
C LEU A 166 23.30 10.51 -1.24
N SER A 167 23.34 10.28 -2.56
CA SER A 167 22.85 11.23 -3.55
C SER A 167 21.32 11.17 -3.66
N LEU A 168 20.65 12.33 -3.51
CA LEU A 168 19.20 12.43 -3.72
C LEU A 168 18.79 12.06 -5.14
N LEU A 169 19.65 12.35 -6.13
CA LEU A 169 19.37 12.07 -7.52
C LEU A 169 19.35 10.56 -7.79
N ASP A 170 20.31 9.82 -7.21
CA ASP A 170 20.37 8.37 -7.34
C ASP A 170 19.17 7.71 -6.65
N MET A 171 18.75 8.24 -5.49
CA MET A 171 17.51 7.81 -4.81
C MET A 171 16.26 8.09 -5.66
N PHE A 172 16.22 9.24 -6.33
CA PHE A 172 15.09 9.63 -7.17
C PHE A 172 14.98 8.77 -8.43
N LEU A 173 16.10 8.46 -9.06
CA LEU A 173 16.17 7.65 -10.29
C LEU A 173 16.15 6.14 -10.03
N GLY A 174 16.51 5.72 -8.80
CA GLY A 174 16.48 4.33 -8.42
C GLY A 174 17.82 3.57 -8.63
N LEU A 175 18.93 4.27 -8.57
CA LEU A 175 20.28 3.69 -8.70
C LEU A 175 20.79 3.19 -7.34
N HIS A 176 19.97 2.44 -6.60
CA HIS A 176 20.31 1.87 -5.31
C HIS A 176 19.65 0.50 -5.10
N GLY A 177 20.14 -0.26 -4.12
CA GLY A 177 19.56 -1.56 -3.78
C GLY A 177 18.27 -1.43 -2.97
N GLY A 178 17.29 -2.28 -3.28
CA GLY A 178 16.01 -2.30 -2.57
C GLY A 178 15.02 -3.32 -3.17
N MET A 179 13.77 -3.23 -2.76
CA MET A 179 12.68 -3.98 -3.40
C MET A 179 12.34 -3.36 -4.75
N MET A 180 11.89 -4.17 -5.71
CA MET A 180 11.68 -3.73 -7.10
C MET A 180 10.76 -2.50 -7.24
N GLY A 181 9.75 -2.37 -6.40
CA GLY A 181 8.77 -1.27 -6.48
C GLY A 181 9.12 -0.02 -5.69
N GLU A 182 10.11 -0.09 -4.78
CA GLU A 182 10.46 1.04 -3.91
C GLU A 182 11.65 1.86 -4.43
N VAL A 183 12.43 1.27 -5.34
CA VAL A 183 13.71 1.84 -5.78
C VAL A 183 13.53 3.13 -6.56
N CYS A 184 12.62 3.20 -7.52
CA CYS A 184 12.43 4.37 -8.38
C CYS A 184 11.34 5.30 -7.83
N VAL A 185 11.74 6.35 -7.11
CA VAL A 185 10.81 7.37 -6.56
C VAL A 185 10.04 8.08 -7.66
N LEU A 186 10.68 8.41 -8.79
CA LEU A 186 10.02 9.05 -9.93
C LEU A 186 8.82 8.24 -10.42
N ALA A 187 8.98 6.93 -10.57
CA ALA A 187 7.91 6.05 -11.05
C ALA A 187 6.72 6.00 -10.07
N ILE A 188 7.00 5.98 -8.75
CA ILE A 188 5.97 6.04 -7.71
C ILE A 188 5.21 7.37 -7.77
N LEU A 189 5.91 8.49 -7.90
CA LEU A 189 5.30 9.82 -7.98
C LEU A 189 4.45 10.01 -9.23
N LEU A 190 4.87 9.45 -10.38
CA LEU A 190 4.05 9.45 -11.60
C LEU A 190 2.75 8.66 -11.40
N GLY A 191 2.83 7.47 -10.79
CA GLY A 191 1.65 6.68 -10.43
C GLY A 191 0.74 7.42 -9.44
N PHE A 192 1.31 8.06 -8.42
CA PHE A 192 0.58 8.87 -7.46
C PHE A 192 -0.16 10.04 -8.12
N ALA A 193 0.54 10.81 -8.96
CA ALA A 193 -0.04 11.94 -9.69
C ALA A 193 -1.22 11.47 -10.57
N TYR A 194 -1.09 10.36 -11.27
CA TYR A 194 -2.16 9.76 -12.07
C TYR A 194 -3.37 9.38 -11.22
N LEU A 195 -3.18 8.70 -10.08
CA LEU A 195 -4.27 8.28 -9.19
C LEU A 195 -5.02 9.47 -8.58
N VAL A 196 -4.31 10.54 -8.23
CA VAL A 196 -4.93 11.77 -7.72
C VAL A 196 -5.67 12.51 -8.84
N ALA A 197 -5.08 12.62 -10.04
CA ALA A 197 -5.70 13.29 -11.19
C ALA A 197 -6.99 12.58 -11.63
N THR A 198 -7.01 11.25 -11.62
CA THR A 198 -8.21 10.44 -11.91
C THR A 198 -9.19 10.36 -10.74
N LYS A 199 -8.92 11.04 -9.61
CA LYS A 199 -9.71 10.98 -8.38
C LYS A 199 -9.92 9.55 -7.85
N THR A 200 -9.06 8.63 -8.24
CA THR A 200 -9.07 7.24 -7.77
C THR A 200 -8.68 7.17 -6.30
N ILE A 201 -7.70 7.97 -5.86
CA ILE A 201 -7.32 8.09 -4.45
C ILE A 201 -7.33 9.55 -3.99
N GLN A 202 -7.42 9.75 -2.67
CA GLN A 202 -7.21 11.06 -2.05
C GLN A 202 -5.77 11.17 -1.55
N ALA A 203 -5.14 12.32 -1.81
CA ALA A 203 -3.75 12.58 -1.40
C ALA A 203 -3.56 12.63 0.13
N THR A 204 -4.64 12.73 0.91
CA THR A 204 -4.59 12.91 2.38
C THR A 204 -3.75 11.84 3.08
N ILE A 205 -3.99 10.55 2.80
CA ILE A 205 -3.28 9.45 3.47
C ILE A 205 -1.79 9.46 3.13
N PRO A 206 -1.37 9.42 1.83
CA PRO A 206 0.05 9.40 1.49
C PRO A 206 0.80 10.63 2.02
N VAL A 207 0.23 11.83 1.85
CA VAL A 207 0.85 13.07 2.29
C VAL A 207 1.01 13.10 3.81
N THR A 208 -0.01 12.67 4.57
CA THR A 208 0.06 12.65 6.03
C THR A 208 1.10 11.66 6.54
N ILE A 209 1.20 10.46 5.94
CA ILE A 209 2.22 9.46 6.32
C ILE A 209 3.62 10.03 6.11
N VAL A 210 3.91 10.52 4.89
CA VAL A 210 5.22 11.04 4.53
C VAL A 210 5.58 12.26 5.37
N ALA A 211 4.65 13.21 5.56
CA ALA A 211 4.87 14.38 6.39
C ALA A 211 5.17 14.01 7.85
N THR A 212 4.46 13.05 8.42
CA THR A 212 4.69 12.60 9.80
C THR A 212 6.07 11.98 9.95
N VAL A 213 6.47 11.07 9.05
CA VAL A 213 7.81 10.46 9.09
C VAL A 213 8.87 11.53 8.88
N PHE A 214 8.70 12.42 7.91
CA PHE A 214 9.66 13.51 7.65
C PHE A 214 9.88 14.39 8.89
N VAL A 215 8.80 14.87 9.50
CA VAL A 215 8.89 15.76 10.68
C VAL A 215 9.56 15.04 11.84
N LEU A 216 9.14 13.81 12.16
CA LEU A 216 9.70 13.06 13.29
C LEU A 216 11.18 12.72 13.06
N THR A 217 11.56 12.32 11.84
CA THR A 217 12.96 12.06 11.49
C THR A 217 13.80 13.32 11.52
N ALA A 218 13.30 14.45 10.99
CA ALA A 218 14.02 15.72 11.03
C ALA A 218 14.26 16.21 12.47
N LEU A 219 13.28 16.03 13.36
CA LEU A 219 13.41 16.37 14.78
C LEU A 219 14.41 15.44 15.50
N ASN A 220 14.41 14.15 15.15
CA ASN A 220 15.29 13.17 15.79
C ASN A 220 16.75 13.30 15.33
N THR A 221 16.98 13.54 14.03
CA THR A 221 18.33 13.60 13.44
C THR A 221 18.92 15.00 13.39
N GLY A 222 18.09 16.05 13.57
CA GLY A 222 18.48 17.44 13.39
C GLY A 222 18.78 17.84 11.95
N SER A 223 18.61 16.95 10.97
CA SER A 223 18.94 17.15 9.56
C SER A 223 17.73 16.91 8.65
N PRO A 224 17.19 17.96 8.00
CA PRO A 224 16.13 17.79 6.99
C PRO A 224 16.56 16.96 5.79
N TYR A 225 17.85 17.00 5.44
CA TYR A 225 18.40 16.21 4.32
C TYR A 225 18.29 14.71 4.61
N THR A 226 18.72 14.28 5.80
CA THR A 226 18.59 12.88 6.25
C THR A 226 17.12 12.43 6.29
N ALA A 227 16.22 13.31 6.75
CA ALA A 227 14.79 13.02 6.76
C ALA A 227 14.24 12.82 5.34
N LEU A 228 14.69 13.61 4.37
CA LEU A 228 14.28 13.47 2.97
C LEU A 228 14.76 12.15 2.37
N ILE A 229 16.02 11.78 2.61
CA ILE A 229 16.57 10.48 2.18
C ILE A 229 15.79 9.33 2.79
N GLU A 230 15.46 9.38 4.07
CA GLU A 230 14.67 8.33 4.73
C GLU A 230 13.24 8.24 4.18
N CYS A 231 12.64 9.36 3.80
CA CYS A 231 11.35 9.34 3.13
C CYS A 231 11.40 8.71 1.73
N MET A 232 12.51 8.89 1.01
CA MET A 232 12.73 8.31 -0.31
C MET A 232 13.22 6.87 -0.25
N SER A 233 13.65 6.40 0.93
CA SER A 233 14.22 5.06 1.13
C SER A 233 13.17 4.07 1.59
N GLY A 234 13.33 2.81 1.16
CA GLY A 234 12.45 1.71 1.54
C GLY A 234 11.02 1.88 1.04
N GLY A 235 10.13 1.05 1.53
CA GLY A 235 8.73 0.99 1.07
C GLY A 235 7.83 2.13 1.56
N LEU A 236 8.34 3.25 2.10
CA LEU A 236 7.49 4.32 2.63
C LEU A 236 6.61 4.94 1.55
N LEU A 237 7.19 5.40 0.45
CA LEU A 237 6.44 6.03 -0.65
C LEU A 237 5.53 5.02 -1.35
N PHE A 238 6.06 3.85 -1.70
CA PHE A 238 5.27 2.81 -2.37
C PHE A 238 4.11 2.34 -1.49
N GLY A 239 4.37 2.05 -0.22
CA GLY A 239 3.37 1.62 0.75
C GLY A 239 2.31 2.70 1.03
N SER A 240 2.71 3.97 1.14
CA SER A 240 1.76 5.07 1.39
C SER A 240 0.82 5.30 0.22
N VAL A 241 1.30 5.17 -1.03
CA VAL A 241 0.51 5.42 -2.25
C VAL A 241 -0.35 4.22 -2.64
N PHE A 242 0.22 3.01 -2.68
CA PHE A 242 -0.46 1.85 -3.28
C PHE A 242 -1.02 0.84 -2.26
N MET A 243 -0.58 0.89 -1.00
CA MET A 243 -0.99 -0.10 0.00
C MET A 243 -1.87 0.50 1.10
N ALA A 244 -1.53 1.69 1.61
CA ALA A 244 -2.29 2.35 2.67
C ALA A 244 -3.59 3.00 2.17
N THR A 245 -3.73 3.22 0.86
CA THR A 245 -4.92 3.81 0.22
C THR A 245 -5.93 2.77 -0.27
N ASP A 246 -5.80 1.51 0.13
CA ASP A 246 -6.77 0.47 -0.21
C ASP A 246 -8.17 0.83 0.29
N TYR A 247 -9.16 0.79 -0.59
CA TYR A 247 -10.54 1.20 -0.30
C TYR A 247 -11.21 0.43 0.83
N VAL A 248 -10.88 -0.84 0.98
CA VAL A 248 -11.53 -1.74 1.94
C VAL A 248 -10.97 -1.53 3.34
N THR A 249 -9.66 -1.32 3.44
CA THR A 249 -8.93 -1.36 4.71
C THR A 249 -8.57 0.01 5.25
N SER A 250 -8.75 1.09 4.46
CA SER A 250 -8.50 2.46 4.91
C SER A 250 -9.77 3.15 5.44
N PRO A 251 -9.66 4.16 6.32
CA PRO A 251 -10.80 4.92 6.81
C PRO A 251 -11.50 5.70 5.69
N PHE A 252 -12.84 5.80 5.78
CA PHE A 252 -13.64 6.54 4.81
C PHE A 252 -13.85 8.02 5.22
N THR A 253 -13.74 8.36 6.51
CA THR A 253 -13.93 9.74 6.98
C THR A 253 -12.66 10.59 6.80
N PRO A 254 -12.79 11.90 6.44
CA PRO A 254 -11.61 12.76 6.25
C PRO A 254 -10.73 12.86 7.49
N LYS A 255 -11.33 12.99 8.68
CA LYS A 255 -10.61 13.00 9.96
C LYS A 255 -9.98 11.65 10.26
N GLY A 256 -10.69 10.53 9.97
CA GLY A 256 -10.17 9.19 10.12
C GLY A 256 -8.92 8.96 9.26
N LYS A 257 -8.91 9.44 8.00
CA LYS A 257 -7.76 9.37 7.10
C LYS A 257 -6.54 10.11 7.65
N LEU A 258 -6.76 11.28 8.26
CA LEU A 258 -5.68 12.04 8.89
C LEU A 258 -5.09 11.28 10.07
N PHE A 259 -5.92 10.80 11.01
CA PHE A 259 -5.46 10.02 12.17
C PHE A 259 -4.76 8.72 11.74
N TYR A 260 -5.30 8.04 10.75
CA TYR A 260 -4.71 6.83 10.17
C TYR A 260 -3.32 7.11 9.59
N GLY A 261 -3.17 8.20 8.81
CA GLY A 261 -1.88 8.58 8.24
C GLY A 261 -0.85 8.95 9.31
N VAL A 262 -1.24 9.73 10.33
CA VAL A 262 -0.36 10.06 11.45
C VAL A 262 0.04 8.81 12.23
N PHE A 263 -0.90 7.90 12.50
CA PHE A 263 -0.62 6.66 13.20
C PHE A 263 0.39 5.78 12.46
N ILE A 264 0.17 5.57 11.14
CA ILE A 264 1.10 4.78 10.33
C ILE A 264 2.47 5.44 10.28
N GLY A 265 2.53 6.77 10.07
CA GLY A 265 3.79 7.50 10.05
C GLY A 265 4.55 7.38 11.38
N LEU A 266 3.86 7.53 12.50
CA LEU A 266 4.44 7.38 13.84
C LEU A 266 5.00 5.97 14.06
N ILE A 267 4.21 4.92 13.79
CA ILE A 267 4.66 3.54 13.98
C ILE A 267 5.84 3.22 13.05
N THR A 268 5.81 3.70 11.80
CA THR A 268 6.93 3.51 10.86
C THR A 268 8.20 4.17 11.38
N PHE A 269 8.11 5.39 11.90
CA PHE A 269 9.23 6.10 12.52
C PHE A 269 9.77 5.33 13.74
N LEU A 270 8.88 4.88 14.63
CA LEU A 270 9.29 4.12 15.83
C LEU A 270 10.01 2.82 15.47
N ILE A 271 9.51 2.07 14.48
CA ILE A 271 10.16 0.81 14.06
C ILE A 271 11.52 1.09 13.42
N ARG A 272 11.64 2.13 12.58
CA ARG A 272 12.91 2.48 11.90
C ARG A 272 14.01 2.95 12.85
N HIS A 273 13.66 3.70 13.89
CA HIS A 273 14.65 4.33 14.79
C HIS A 273 14.88 3.57 16.08
N PHE A 274 13.90 2.83 16.56
CA PHE A 274 13.97 2.14 17.86
C PHE A 274 13.80 0.62 17.71
N GLY A 275 13.34 0.14 16.55
CA GLY A 275 13.17 -1.29 16.28
C GLY A 275 14.45 -1.95 15.75
N SER A 276 14.43 -3.27 15.70
CA SER A 276 15.49 -4.08 15.09
C SER A 276 15.37 -4.22 13.57
N MET A 277 14.30 -3.70 12.98
CA MET A 277 14.01 -3.80 11.55
C MET A 277 14.25 -2.46 10.86
N ASN A 278 14.99 -2.47 9.75
CA ASN A 278 15.24 -1.27 8.96
C ASN A 278 13.99 -0.73 8.28
N GLU A 279 12.98 -1.58 8.02
CA GLU A 279 11.75 -1.20 7.34
C GLU A 279 10.52 -1.56 8.20
N GLY A 280 9.72 -0.55 8.57
CA GLY A 280 8.53 -0.69 9.42
C GLY A 280 7.20 -0.50 8.72
N MET A 281 7.21 0.00 7.45
CA MET A 281 6.00 0.48 6.77
C MET A 281 4.92 -0.60 6.64
N SER A 282 5.31 -1.83 6.32
CA SER A 282 4.35 -2.93 6.14
C SER A 282 3.62 -3.28 7.43
N TYR A 283 4.35 -3.33 8.54
CA TYR A 283 3.76 -3.60 9.86
C TYR A 283 2.89 -2.44 10.35
N ALA A 284 3.33 -1.21 10.08
CA ALA A 284 2.57 -0.01 10.43
C ALA A 284 1.22 0.05 9.69
N ILE A 285 1.21 -0.27 8.38
CA ILE A 285 -0.04 -0.34 7.60
C ILE A 285 -0.94 -1.47 8.12
N LEU A 286 -0.38 -2.66 8.42
CA LEU A 286 -1.17 -3.77 8.96
C LEU A 286 -1.87 -3.37 10.26
N LEU A 287 -1.12 -2.77 11.21
CA LEU A 287 -1.70 -2.26 12.45
C LEU A 287 -2.75 -1.18 12.19
N GLY A 288 -2.47 -0.26 11.26
CA GLY A 288 -3.41 0.77 10.85
C GLY A 288 -4.71 0.19 10.29
N ASN A 289 -4.63 -0.84 9.43
CA ASN A 289 -5.78 -1.53 8.88
C ASN A 289 -6.66 -2.16 9.97
N LEU A 290 -6.05 -2.80 10.97
CA LEU A 290 -6.77 -3.37 12.12
C LEU A 290 -7.44 -2.30 12.98
N MET A 291 -6.86 -1.10 13.06
CA MET A 291 -7.41 0.03 13.82
C MET A 291 -8.39 0.91 13.03
N THR A 292 -8.62 0.64 11.75
CA THR A 292 -9.52 1.41 10.88
C THR A 292 -10.93 1.60 11.46
N PRO A 293 -11.59 0.61 12.12
CA PRO A 293 -12.89 0.82 12.73
C PRO A 293 -12.89 1.93 13.80
N TRP A 294 -11.80 2.06 14.58
CA TRP A 294 -11.67 3.12 15.58
C TRP A 294 -11.45 4.49 14.96
N PHE A 295 -10.61 4.58 13.91
CA PHE A 295 -10.43 5.83 13.18
C PHE A 295 -11.71 6.33 12.53
N ASN A 296 -12.55 5.43 12.03
CA ASN A 296 -13.86 5.78 11.51
C ASN A 296 -14.81 6.25 12.61
N ALA A 297 -14.80 5.63 13.78
CA ALA A 297 -15.61 6.04 14.94
C ALA A 297 -15.20 7.43 15.45
N TRP A 298 -13.89 7.72 15.54
CA TRP A 298 -13.40 9.06 15.94
C TRP A 298 -13.66 10.13 14.89
N GLY A 299 -13.63 9.76 13.61
CA GLY A 299 -13.92 10.65 12.49
C GLY A 299 -15.40 10.81 12.19
N HIS A 300 -16.29 10.25 13.00
CA HIS A 300 -17.74 10.23 12.74
C HIS A 300 -18.29 11.64 12.50
N GLN A 301 -18.95 11.81 11.37
CA GLN A 301 -19.64 13.05 11.03
C GLN A 301 -21.07 13.01 11.60
N THR A 302 -21.44 14.06 12.31
CA THR A 302 -22.81 14.20 12.79
C THR A 302 -23.73 14.46 11.60
N PRO A 303 -24.87 13.75 11.48
CA PRO A 303 -25.86 14.02 10.42
C PRO A 303 -26.32 15.47 10.42
N LEU A 304 -26.69 15.96 9.25
CA LEU A 304 -27.24 17.31 9.11
C LEU A 304 -28.49 17.43 9.99
N GLY A 305 -28.57 18.46 10.85
CA GLY A 305 -29.67 18.64 11.78
C GLY A 305 -29.57 17.93 13.13
N TYR A 306 -28.49 17.13 13.36
CA TYR A 306 -28.29 16.49 14.66
C TYR A 306 -28.00 17.53 15.75
N LYS A 307 -28.87 17.61 16.72
CA LYS A 307 -28.66 18.40 17.96
C LYS A 307 -28.13 17.46 19.02
N LYS A 308 -26.89 17.72 19.52
CA LYS A 308 -26.36 16.97 20.65
C LYS A 308 -27.35 17.00 21.81
N PRO A 309 -27.75 15.87 22.41
CA PRO A 309 -28.55 15.87 23.62
C PRO A 309 -27.83 16.70 24.68
N LYS A 310 -28.55 17.68 25.29
CA LYS A 310 -28.03 18.44 26.42
C LYS A 310 -27.65 17.43 27.52
N LYS A 311 -26.39 17.43 27.97
CA LYS A 311 -26.02 16.63 29.14
C LYS A 311 -26.98 16.97 30.27
N ALA A 312 -27.75 15.99 30.73
CA ALA A 312 -28.56 16.16 31.94
C ALA A 312 -27.61 16.67 33.04
N LYS A 313 -27.92 17.86 33.60
CA LYS A 313 -27.25 18.33 34.80
C LYS A 313 -27.47 17.23 35.85
N LYS A 314 -26.38 16.59 36.30
CA LYS A 314 -26.42 15.77 37.51
C LYS A 314 -27.00 16.68 38.58
N GLY A 315 -28.26 16.48 38.94
CA GLY A 315 -28.87 17.10 40.09
C GLY A 315 -28.00 16.79 41.29
N GLY A 316 -27.53 17.84 41.96
CA GLY A 316 -26.96 17.69 43.27
C GLY A 316 -28.02 17.06 44.18
N ALA A 317 -27.69 15.91 44.72
CA ALA A 317 -28.39 15.40 45.89
C ALA A 317 -27.72 16.16 47.07
N GLU A 318 -28.50 17.06 47.66
CA GLU A 318 -28.31 17.47 49.06
C GLU A 318 -28.73 16.29 49.96
#